data_29780182c4b768e0a1529a0cd27f6125
#
_entry.id   29780182c4b768e0a1529a0cd27f6125
#
_cell.length_a   1.000
_cell.length_b   1.000
_cell.length_c   1.000
_cell.angle_alpha   90.00
_cell.angle_beta   90.00
_cell.angle_gamma   90.00
#
_symmetry.space_group_name_H-M   'P 1'
#
loop_
_entity.id
_entity.type
_entity.pdbx_description
1 polymer ?
#
loop_
_entity_poly.entity_id
_entity_poly.type
_entity_poly.pdbx_seq_one_letter_code
_entity_poly.pdbx_strand_id
1 'polypeptide(L)'
;MLKKLITSNFRQKNEPTLDINVACDDNLITTVPKIKFLGIYIHDSINWSCHIEYIIPKLRSSCYVMRSIRQFISSNTLKTVYYSYFNAIMSYGLPFWGNSPHAIEVFRMQKRIVRIMMGCTNRVSCRNLFRRLEILPLNLNIFFYLRFL
;
A
#
# COMPACT_ATOMS: atom_id res chain seq x y z
N MET A 1 -30.95 8.22 -11.57
CA MET A 1 -29.48 8.01 -11.67
C MET A 1 -29.20 6.53 -11.37
N LEU A 2 -29.11 5.69 -12.41
CA LEU A 2 -28.94 4.25 -12.29
C LEU A 2 -27.55 3.95 -11.72
N LYS A 3 -27.49 3.39 -10.51
CA LYS A 3 -26.24 2.86 -9.94
C LYS A 3 -25.80 1.67 -10.79
N LYS A 4 -24.72 1.81 -11.54
CA LYS A 4 -24.13 0.73 -12.31
C LYS A 4 -23.66 -0.34 -11.32
N LEU A 5 -24.33 -1.47 -11.29
CA LEU A 5 -23.92 -2.63 -10.50
C LEU A 5 -22.70 -3.25 -11.18
N ILE A 6 -21.61 -3.40 -10.43
CA ILE A 6 -20.36 -3.96 -10.89
C ILE A 6 -20.05 -5.16 -10.01
N THR A 7 -19.75 -6.30 -10.61
CA THR A 7 -19.29 -7.49 -9.90
C THR A 7 -17.86 -7.85 -10.34
N SER A 8 -17.13 -8.52 -9.47
CA SER A 8 -15.81 -9.07 -9.76
C SER A 8 -15.80 -10.53 -9.32
N ASN A 9 -15.50 -11.43 -10.24
CA ASN A 9 -15.36 -12.85 -9.95
C ASN A 9 -13.92 -13.12 -9.54
N PHE A 10 -13.69 -13.44 -8.25
CA PHE A 10 -12.37 -13.80 -7.75
C PHE A 10 -12.00 -15.21 -8.21
N ARG A 11 -10.79 -15.37 -8.80
CA ARG A 11 -10.32 -16.63 -9.38
C ARG A 11 -8.96 -17.05 -8.82
N GLN A 12 -8.80 -18.36 -8.72
CA GLN A 12 -7.47 -18.95 -8.57
C GLN A 12 -6.77 -19.02 -9.95
N LYS A 13 -5.45 -18.88 -9.96
CA LYS A 13 -4.58 -18.56 -11.11
C LYS A 13 -4.58 -19.58 -12.26
N ASN A 14 -5.43 -20.56 -12.35
CA ASN A 14 -5.47 -21.58 -13.43
C ASN A 14 -6.87 -22.10 -13.73
N GLU A 15 -7.94 -21.39 -13.35
CA GLU A 15 -9.29 -21.85 -13.67
C GLU A 15 -9.82 -21.22 -14.96
N PRO A 16 -10.60 -22.00 -15.77
CA PRO A 16 -11.19 -21.49 -17.00
C PRO A 16 -12.20 -20.36 -16.70
N THR A 17 -12.35 -19.45 -17.65
CA THR A 17 -13.31 -18.35 -17.58
C THR A 17 -14.72 -18.87 -17.62
N LEU A 18 -15.40 -18.96 -16.50
CA LEU A 18 -16.85 -19.08 -16.46
C LEU A 18 -17.45 -17.69 -16.61
N ASP A 19 -18.04 -17.40 -17.75
CA ASP A 19 -18.82 -16.17 -17.93
C ASP A 19 -20.14 -16.35 -17.16
N ILE A 20 -20.14 -15.95 -15.91
CA ILE A 20 -21.34 -15.93 -15.09
C ILE A 20 -22.08 -14.63 -15.40
N ASN A 21 -23.12 -14.73 -16.21
CA ASN A 21 -24.06 -13.64 -16.42
C ASN A 21 -24.96 -13.52 -15.17
N VAL A 22 -24.62 -12.62 -14.28
CA VAL A 22 -25.44 -12.29 -13.12
C VAL A 22 -26.38 -11.14 -13.52
N ALA A 23 -27.69 -11.40 -13.50
CA ALA A 23 -28.69 -10.36 -13.66
C ALA A 23 -29.31 -10.03 -12.29
N CYS A 24 -29.51 -8.77 -12.01
CA CYS A 24 -30.25 -8.28 -10.85
C CYS A 24 -31.30 -7.28 -11.36
N ASP A 25 -32.58 -7.56 -11.12
CA ASP A 25 -33.72 -6.72 -11.55
C ASP A 25 -33.62 -6.33 -13.04
N ASP A 26 -33.51 -7.31 -13.96
CA ASP A 26 -33.40 -7.16 -15.42
C ASP A 26 -32.17 -6.33 -15.90
N ASN A 27 -31.26 -5.98 -15.01
CA ASN A 27 -30.02 -5.30 -15.37
C ASN A 27 -28.85 -6.30 -15.41
N LEU A 28 -28.19 -6.40 -16.56
CA LEU A 28 -26.94 -7.15 -16.73
C LEU A 28 -25.82 -6.53 -15.89
N ILE A 29 -25.27 -7.30 -14.96
CA ILE A 29 -24.12 -6.88 -14.14
C ILE A 29 -22.86 -7.09 -14.96
N THR A 30 -22.13 -6.01 -15.20
CA THR A 30 -20.86 -6.06 -15.96
C THR A 30 -19.74 -6.59 -15.07
N THR A 31 -19.12 -7.69 -15.48
CA THR A 31 -17.90 -8.20 -14.82
C THR A 31 -16.71 -7.32 -15.18
N VAL A 32 -15.93 -6.90 -14.18
CA VAL A 32 -14.71 -6.10 -14.37
C VAL A 32 -13.52 -6.82 -13.76
N PRO A 33 -12.33 -6.77 -14.39
CA PRO A 33 -11.14 -7.48 -13.91
C PRO A 33 -10.54 -6.86 -12.63
N LYS A 34 -10.87 -5.62 -12.33
CA LYS A 34 -10.42 -4.91 -11.13
C LYS A 34 -11.52 -4.01 -10.58
N ILE A 35 -11.64 -3.99 -9.27
CA ILE A 35 -12.59 -3.14 -8.55
C ILE A 35 -11.86 -2.32 -7.49
N LYS A 36 -12.32 -1.09 -7.28
CA LYS A 36 -11.87 -0.27 -6.15
C LYS A 36 -12.92 -0.35 -5.05
N PHE A 37 -12.59 -0.98 -3.94
CA PHE A 37 -13.45 -1.11 -2.78
C PHE A 37 -12.79 -0.48 -1.54
N LEU A 38 -13.48 0.45 -0.89
CA LEU A 38 -12.96 1.18 0.28
C LEU A 38 -11.51 1.69 0.10
N GLY A 39 -11.17 2.18 -1.11
CA GLY A 39 -9.83 2.70 -1.39
C GLY A 39 -8.76 1.67 -1.73
N ILE A 40 -9.07 0.37 -1.64
CA ILE A 40 -8.19 -0.74 -2.02
C ILE A 40 -8.56 -1.21 -3.43
N TYR A 41 -7.56 -1.41 -4.29
CA TYR A 41 -7.75 -2.03 -5.59
C TYR A 41 -7.60 -3.54 -5.47
N ILE A 42 -8.66 -4.27 -5.83
CA ILE A 42 -8.71 -5.73 -5.81
C ILE A 42 -8.83 -6.18 -7.27
N HIS A 43 -7.93 -7.08 -7.68
CA HIS A 43 -7.97 -7.74 -8.98
C HIS A 43 -8.71 -9.08 -8.85
N ASP A 44 -9.32 -9.57 -9.94
CA ASP A 44 -10.04 -10.85 -9.98
C ASP A 44 -9.17 -12.05 -9.56
N SER A 45 -7.86 -12.02 -9.89
CA SER A 45 -6.86 -13.02 -9.47
C SER A 45 -6.29 -12.79 -8.07
N ILE A 46 -6.91 -11.92 -7.24
CA ILE A 46 -6.41 -11.52 -5.91
C ILE A 46 -4.93 -11.07 -5.97
N ASN A 47 -4.55 -10.47 -7.08
CA ASN A 47 -3.22 -9.91 -7.27
C ASN A 47 -3.21 -8.47 -6.79
N TRP A 48 -2.31 -8.14 -5.89
CA TRP A 48 -2.18 -6.83 -5.26
C TRP A 48 -1.32 -5.84 -6.06
N SER A 49 -0.84 -6.21 -7.26
CA SER A 49 -0.01 -5.35 -8.10
C SER A 49 -0.67 -4.00 -8.36
N CYS A 50 -1.95 -4.00 -8.78
CA CYS A 50 -2.69 -2.78 -9.08
C CYS A 50 -2.82 -1.84 -7.86
N HIS A 51 -2.98 -2.42 -6.65
CA HIS A 51 -3.02 -1.62 -5.43
C HIS A 51 -1.65 -1.01 -5.11
N ILE A 52 -0.59 -1.81 -5.22
CA ILE A 52 0.78 -1.33 -4.99
C ILE A 52 1.15 -0.25 -6.00
N GLU A 53 0.85 -0.45 -7.29
CA GLU A 53 1.04 0.57 -8.34
C GLU A 53 0.30 1.89 -8.02
N TYR A 54 -0.87 1.81 -7.40
CA TYR A 54 -1.65 2.99 -6.99
C TYR A 54 -1.02 3.73 -5.80
N ILE A 55 -0.46 3.02 -4.82
CA ILE A 55 0.10 3.66 -3.62
C ILE A 55 1.55 4.15 -3.82
N ILE A 56 2.35 3.51 -4.67
CA ILE A 56 3.76 3.87 -4.90
C ILE A 56 3.96 5.34 -5.30
N PRO A 57 3.19 5.94 -6.23
CA PRO A 57 3.31 7.37 -6.55
C PRO A 57 3.06 8.27 -5.34
N LYS A 58 2.09 7.93 -4.48
CA LYS A 58 1.79 8.69 -3.25
C LYS A 58 2.95 8.62 -2.26
N LEU A 59 3.55 7.43 -2.09
CA LEU A 59 4.73 7.26 -1.24
C LEU A 59 5.96 7.99 -1.81
N ARG A 60 6.10 8.08 -3.14
CA ARG A 60 7.15 8.90 -3.79
C ARG A 60 6.94 10.38 -3.51
N SER A 61 5.71 10.88 -3.61
CA SER A 61 5.38 12.26 -3.25
C SER A 61 5.68 12.56 -1.79
N SER A 62 5.35 11.64 -0.88
CA SER A 62 5.73 11.75 0.54
C SER A 62 7.24 11.86 0.74
N CYS A 63 8.01 11.07 0.01
CA CYS A 63 9.48 11.14 0.04
C CYS A 63 10.02 12.49 -0.47
N TYR A 64 9.38 13.06 -1.50
CA TYR A 64 9.74 14.38 -2.02
C TYR A 64 9.48 15.47 -0.97
N VAL A 65 8.27 15.51 -0.42
CA VAL A 65 7.89 16.46 0.65
C VAL A 65 8.85 16.35 1.83
N MET A 66 9.09 15.12 2.32
CA MET A 66 10.00 14.89 3.44
C MET A 66 11.40 15.43 3.19
N ARG A 67 11.91 15.28 1.96
CA ARG A 67 13.23 15.82 1.57
C ARG A 67 13.25 17.35 1.62
N SER A 68 12.20 17.99 1.15
CA SER A 68 12.08 19.45 1.08
C SER A 68 12.01 20.09 2.47
N ILE A 69 11.26 19.46 3.40
CA ILE A 69 11.04 20.05 4.73
C ILE A 69 12.11 19.68 5.75
N ARG A 70 12.89 18.62 5.51
CA ARG A 70 13.86 18.06 6.47
C ARG A 70 14.83 19.09 7.04
N GLN A 71 15.30 20.04 6.22
CA GLN A 71 16.27 21.04 6.63
C GLN A 71 15.69 22.15 7.51
N PHE A 72 14.37 22.28 7.56
CA PHE A 72 13.68 23.37 8.26
C PHE A 72 13.01 22.94 9.56
N ILE A 73 12.83 21.64 9.79
CA ILE A 73 12.05 21.12 10.92
C ILE A 73 12.84 20.13 11.77
N SER A 74 12.45 20.02 13.05
CA SER A 74 13.10 19.12 14.01
C SER A 74 12.88 17.64 13.67
N SER A 75 13.73 16.77 14.19
CA SER A 75 13.62 15.31 14.03
C SER A 75 12.29 14.76 14.55
N ASN A 76 11.76 15.30 15.65
CA ASN A 76 10.47 14.88 16.20
C ASN A 76 9.32 15.26 15.28
N THR A 77 9.34 16.48 14.74
CA THR A 77 8.34 16.94 13.77
C THR A 77 8.40 16.10 12.48
N LEU A 78 9.60 15.75 12.00
CA LEU A 78 9.77 14.84 10.86
C LEU A 78 9.14 13.47 11.13
N LYS A 79 9.30 12.94 12.35
CA LYS A 79 8.69 11.67 12.77
C LYS A 79 7.15 11.77 12.76
N THR A 80 6.59 12.87 13.24
CA THR A 80 5.15 13.14 13.17
C THR A 80 4.64 13.17 11.73
N VAL A 81 5.33 13.88 10.82
CA VAL A 81 4.99 13.93 9.39
C VAL A 81 5.10 12.53 8.75
N TYR A 82 6.11 11.75 9.12
CA TYR A 82 6.23 10.37 8.66
C TYR A 82 5.00 9.54 9.01
N TYR A 83 4.57 9.57 10.27
CA TYR A 83 3.42 8.76 10.71
C TYR A 83 2.10 9.25 10.13
N SER A 84 1.88 10.56 10.06
CA SER A 84 0.63 11.14 9.58
C SER A 84 0.45 11.00 8.06
N TYR A 85 1.52 10.96 7.29
CA TYR A 85 1.43 10.98 5.83
C TYR A 85 1.94 9.68 5.18
N PHE A 86 3.22 9.34 5.37
CA PHE A 86 3.80 8.16 4.74
C PHE A 86 3.25 6.85 5.34
N ASN A 87 3.31 6.75 6.66
CA ASN A 87 2.87 5.54 7.35
C ASN A 87 1.36 5.31 7.20
N ALA A 88 0.55 6.36 7.22
CA ALA A 88 -0.90 6.25 7.02
C ALA A 88 -1.25 5.63 5.65
N ILE A 89 -0.55 6.04 4.56
CA ILE A 89 -0.73 5.44 3.23
C ILE A 89 -0.24 3.99 3.21
N MET A 90 0.93 3.74 3.81
CA MET A 90 1.59 2.43 3.81
C MET A 90 0.82 1.39 4.62
N SER A 91 0.28 1.77 5.78
CA SER A 91 -0.42 0.84 6.68
C SER A 91 -1.85 0.56 6.27
N TYR A 92 -2.42 1.38 5.37
CA TYR A 92 -3.80 1.19 4.94
C TYR A 92 -3.99 -0.12 4.18
N GLY A 93 -4.84 -1.01 4.73
CA GLY A 93 -5.09 -2.32 4.15
C GLY A 93 -3.90 -3.29 4.19
N LEU A 94 -2.86 -3.01 4.97
CA LEU A 94 -1.65 -3.82 5.07
C LEU A 94 -1.90 -5.31 5.35
N PRO A 95 -2.87 -5.74 6.16
CA PRO A 95 -3.18 -7.15 6.37
C PRO A 95 -3.54 -7.90 5.08
N PHE A 96 -4.13 -7.21 4.10
CA PHE A 96 -4.54 -7.81 2.84
C PHE A 96 -3.37 -7.96 1.86
N TRP A 97 -2.63 -6.89 1.61
CA TRP A 97 -1.61 -6.85 0.55
C TRP A 97 -0.17 -7.05 1.05
N GLY A 98 0.06 -6.96 2.37
CA GLY A 98 1.40 -6.94 2.95
C GLY A 98 2.23 -8.20 2.70
N ASN A 99 1.58 -9.36 2.61
CA ASN A 99 2.23 -10.65 2.30
C ASN A 99 2.41 -10.91 0.80
N SER A 100 1.99 -9.97 -0.07
CA SER A 100 2.17 -10.13 -1.52
C SER A 100 3.64 -9.95 -1.93
N PRO A 101 4.07 -10.59 -3.04
CA PRO A 101 5.42 -10.39 -3.59
C PRO A 101 5.72 -8.92 -3.92
N HIS A 102 4.70 -8.15 -4.24
CA HIS A 102 4.81 -6.73 -4.61
C HIS A 102 5.07 -5.81 -3.40
N ALA A 103 4.80 -6.27 -2.16
CA ALA A 103 5.05 -5.50 -0.95
C ALA A 103 6.52 -5.07 -0.78
N ILE A 104 7.45 -5.78 -1.42
CA ILE A 104 8.88 -5.43 -1.43
C ILE A 104 9.14 -4.03 -1.98
N GLU A 105 8.33 -3.54 -2.92
CA GLU A 105 8.48 -2.20 -3.48
C GLU A 105 8.13 -1.14 -2.44
N VAL A 106 7.05 -1.35 -1.69
CA VAL A 106 6.65 -0.46 -0.58
C VAL A 106 7.72 -0.43 0.51
N PHE A 107 8.31 -1.58 0.84
CA PHE A 107 9.43 -1.65 1.79
C PHE A 107 10.67 -0.91 1.28
N ARG A 108 10.96 -0.95 -0.01
CA ARG A 108 12.03 -0.13 -0.61
C ARG A 108 11.76 1.36 -0.43
N MET A 109 10.50 1.79 -0.59
CA MET A 109 10.10 3.18 -0.35
C MET A 109 10.22 3.56 1.13
N GLN A 110 9.87 2.66 2.06
CA GLN A 110 10.09 2.88 3.49
C GLN A 110 11.57 3.05 3.84
N LYS A 111 12.44 2.22 3.29
CA LYS A 111 13.91 2.39 3.45
C LYS A 111 14.39 3.74 2.91
N ARG A 112 13.81 4.18 1.79
CA ARG A 112 14.18 5.46 1.18
C ARG A 112 13.81 6.65 2.07
N ILE A 113 12.57 6.68 2.61
CA ILE A 113 12.13 7.80 3.46
C ILE A 113 12.90 7.86 4.77
N VAL A 114 13.20 6.71 5.39
CA VAL A 114 14.02 6.62 6.61
C VAL A 114 15.42 7.21 6.39
N ARG A 115 16.06 6.92 5.23
CA ARG A 115 17.35 7.55 4.88
C ARG A 115 17.22 9.05 4.68
N ILE A 116 16.14 9.52 4.05
CA ILE A 116 15.88 10.95 3.88
C ILE A 116 15.76 11.64 5.24
N MET A 117 14.99 11.08 6.17
CA MET A 117 14.83 11.63 7.51
C MET A 117 16.16 11.76 8.25
N MET A 118 17.03 10.76 8.12
CA MET A 118 18.35 10.74 8.75
C MET A 118 19.44 11.47 7.96
N GLY A 119 19.14 11.94 6.74
CA GLY A 119 20.13 12.59 5.88
C GLY A 119 21.24 11.70 5.37
N CYS A 120 20.96 10.42 5.30
CA CYS A 120 21.93 9.43 4.87
C CYS A 120 21.85 9.17 3.36
N THR A 121 22.97 8.74 2.79
CA THR A 121 23.04 8.29 1.39
C THR A 121 22.33 6.96 1.19
N ASN A 122 22.04 6.60 -0.06
CA ASN A 122 21.35 5.35 -0.41
C ASN A 122 22.15 4.07 -0.05
N ARG A 123 23.44 4.19 0.20
CA ARG A 123 24.35 3.07 0.55
C ARG A 123 24.29 2.66 2.02
N VAL A 124 23.80 3.55 2.90
CA VAL A 124 23.76 3.29 4.34
C VAL A 124 22.73 2.22 4.67
N SER A 125 23.10 1.28 5.53
CA SER A 125 22.21 0.24 6.03
C SER A 125 21.06 0.84 6.85
N CYS A 126 19.82 0.44 6.55
CA CYS A 126 18.64 0.98 7.23
C CYS A 126 18.40 0.36 8.61
N ARG A 127 19.04 -0.77 8.97
CA ARG A 127 18.76 -1.49 10.23
C ARG A 127 18.90 -0.58 11.46
N ASN A 128 20.02 0.13 11.55
CA ASN A 128 20.28 1.05 12.67
C ASN A 128 19.42 2.32 12.58
N LEU A 129 19.07 2.77 11.36
CA LEU A 129 18.25 3.95 11.16
C LEU A 129 16.81 3.71 11.66
N PHE A 130 16.21 2.55 11.40
CA PHE A 130 14.93 2.16 11.93
C PHE A 130 14.91 2.17 13.46
N ARG A 131 15.96 1.62 14.10
CA ARG A 131 16.10 1.62 15.56
C ARG A 131 16.21 3.04 16.14
N ARG A 132 17.06 3.88 15.55
CA ARG A 132 17.26 5.27 16.01
C ARG A 132 16.00 6.12 15.89
N LEU A 133 15.20 5.90 14.86
CA LEU A 133 13.94 6.59 14.65
C LEU A 133 12.77 5.91 15.39
N GLU A 134 12.99 4.72 15.98
CA GLU A 134 11.93 3.89 16.59
C GLU A 134 10.77 3.61 15.62
N ILE A 135 11.10 3.45 14.35
CA ILE A 135 10.13 3.13 13.29
C ILE A 135 10.15 1.63 13.05
N LEU A 136 8.98 1.00 13.05
CA LEU A 136 8.85 -0.40 12.71
C LEU A 136 8.98 -0.61 11.20
N PRO A 137 9.86 -1.53 10.74
CA PRO A 137 9.89 -1.97 9.35
C PRO A 137 8.57 -2.60 8.92
N LEU A 138 8.23 -2.48 7.64
CA LEU A 138 6.99 -3.01 7.05
C LEU A 138 6.73 -4.48 7.43
N ASN A 139 7.75 -5.32 7.35
CA ASN A 139 7.64 -6.75 7.66
C ASN A 139 7.20 -7.01 9.11
N LEU A 140 7.68 -6.19 10.07
CA LEU A 140 7.27 -6.30 11.47
C LEU A 140 5.87 -5.72 11.69
N ASN A 141 5.48 -4.68 10.97
CA ASN A 141 4.13 -4.12 11.03
C ASN A 141 3.08 -5.18 10.64
N ILE A 142 3.34 -5.99 9.63
CA ILE A 142 2.45 -7.08 9.22
C ILE A 142 2.21 -8.05 10.36
N PHE A 143 3.28 -8.49 11.05
CA PHE A 143 3.17 -9.40 12.21
C PHE A 143 2.38 -8.77 13.36
N PHE A 144 2.54 -7.48 13.61
CA PHE A 144 1.76 -6.77 14.62
C PHE A 144 0.28 -6.75 14.29
N TYR A 145 -0.09 -6.41 13.05
CA TYR A 145 -1.49 -6.41 12.62
C TYR A 145 -2.13 -7.79 12.69
N LEU A 146 -1.42 -8.86 12.30
CA LEU A 146 -1.94 -10.23 12.33
C LEU A 146 -2.08 -10.78 13.75
N ARG A 147 -1.37 -10.21 14.74
CA ARG A 147 -1.47 -10.65 16.15
C ARG A 147 -2.69 -10.07 16.89
N PHE A 148 -3.26 -8.98 16.37
CA PHE A 148 -4.40 -8.28 16.97
C PHE A 148 -5.72 -8.50 16.18
N LEU A 149 -5.72 -9.33 15.13
CA LEU A 149 -6.91 -9.88 14.47
C LEU A 149 -7.25 -11.26 15.00
#